data_99421e5fa158e19c3ec67d3ec15e93dc
#
_entry.id   99421e5fa158e19c3ec67d3ec15e93dc
#
_cell.length_a   1.000
_cell.length_b   1.000
_cell.length_c   1.000
_cell.angle_alpha   90.00
_cell.angle_beta   90.00
_cell.angle_gamma   90.00
#
_symmetry.space_group_name_H-M   'P 1'
#
loop_
_entity.id
_entity.type
_entity.pdbx_description
1 polymer ?
#
loop_
_entity_poly.entity_id
_entity_poly.type
_entity_poly.pdbx_seq_one_letter_code
_entity_poly.pdbx_strand_id
1 'polypeptide(L)'
;MFGCLVGSEMCIRDRVPREDVDYIDVSPCQLVSVAASLIPFLEHDDANRALMGSNMQRQGVPLVKPQSPLVGTGMEHQAALDSGSCVLAKRSGIVDNIDSGRIVIQADVDLTSEDSVIPANVDIYHLIKYRRSNQNTCINQRPIVKKGDYIKAGEVIADGSCTDNGELALGQNVLIAFMPWRGYNFEDSIMVSQRVL
;
A
#
# COMPACT_ATOMS: atom_id res chain seq x y z
N MET A 1 -8.82 8.99 42.12
CA MET A 1 -8.40 8.53 41.86
C MET A 1 -8.20 7.65 41.44
N PHE A 2 -7.97 7.02 41.09
CA PHE A 2 -7.72 6.86 40.46
C PHE A 2 -7.63 6.00 39.58
N GLY A 3 -7.95 6.35 38.59
CA GLY A 3 -7.97 5.57 37.47
C GLY A 3 -6.85 4.74 37.24
N CYS A 4 -5.89 5.21 37.59
CA CYS A 4 -4.68 4.43 37.45
C CYS A 4 -4.80 3.10 38.05
N LEU A 5 -5.64 3.07 38.83
CA LEU A 5 -5.79 1.96 39.49
C LEU A 5 -6.59 1.00 38.84
N VAL A 6 -7.57 1.45 38.32
CA VAL A 6 -8.30 0.63 37.40
C VAL A 6 -7.33 0.11 36.37
N GLY A 7 -6.49 0.95 35.91
CA GLY A 7 -5.39 0.52 35.10
C GLY A 7 -4.53 -0.53 35.74
N SER A 8 -4.45 -0.59 37.01
CA SER A 8 -3.63 -1.61 37.64
C SER A 8 -4.10 -3.03 37.33
N GLU A 9 -5.35 -3.25 37.20
CA GLU A 9 -5.86 -4.57 36.81
C GLU A 9 -6.07 -4.71 35.31
N MET A 10 -6.55 -3.66 34.65
CA MET A 10 -6.82 -3.70 33.21
C MET A 10 -5.57 -3.63 32.34
N CYS A 11 -4.50 -3.05 32.89
CA CYS A 11 -3.25 -2.88 32.13
C CYS A 11 -2.18 -3.92 32.51
N ILE A 12 -2.40 -4.73 33.52
CA ILE A 12 -1.51 -5.84 33.82
C ILE A 12 -1.65 -6.90 32.74
N ARG A 13 -0.52 -7.26 32.15
CA ARG A 13 -0.46 -8.43 31.29
C ARG A 13 -0.63 -9.67 32.13
N ASP A 14 -1.77 -10.25 32.09
CA ASP A 14 -2.00 -11.56 32.65
C ASP A 14 -1.69 -12.64 31.62
N ARG A 15 -1.23 -13.80 32.11
CA ARG A 15 -1.01 -14.99 31.30
C ARG A 15 -2.03 -16.03 31.72
N VAL A 16 -2.94 -16.31 30.80
CA VAL A 16 -3.96 -17.34 30.99
C VAL A 16 -3.62 -18.57 30.16
N PRO A 17 -4.01 -19.78 30.60
CA PRO A 17 -3.95 -20.98 29.79
C PRO A 17 -4.70 -20.79 28.47
N ARG A 18 -4.23 -21.44 27.41
CA ARG A 18 -4.85 -21.34 26.09
C ARG A 18 -6.33 -21.79 26.09
N GLU A 19 -6.67 -22.68 26.99
CA GLU A 19 -8.00 -23.27 27.12
C GLU A 19 -9.04 -22.27 27.67
N ASP A 20 -8.56 -21.23 28.36
CA ASP A 20 -9.41 -20.18 28.94
C ASP A 20 -9.63 -18.99 27.98
N VAL A 21 -9.09 -19.06 26.76
CA VAL A 21 -9.20 -18.00 25.75
C VAL A 21 -10.35 -18.32 24.79
N ASP A 22 -11.42 -17.53 24.85
CA ASP A 22 -12.57 -17.68 23.95
C ASP A 22 -12.34 -17.04 22.58
N TYR A 23 -11.66 -15.91 22.52
CA TYR A 23 -11.44 -15.12 21.31
C TYR A 23 -10.02 -14.61 21.26
N ILE A 24 -9.49 -14.50 20.05
CA ILE A 24 -8.19 -13.90 19.77
C ILE A 24 -8.28 -13.04 18.51
N ASP A 25 -7.57 -11.93 18.50
CA ASP A 25 -7.46 -11.09 17.31
C ASP A 25 -6.78 -11.85 16.16
N VAL A 26 -7.30 -11.70 14.96
CA VAL A 26 -6.74 -12.34 13.75
C VAL A 26 -5.32 -11.81 13.48
N SER A 27 -5.10 -10.53 13.74
CA SER A 27 -3.80 -9.87 13.55
C SER A 27 -3.60 -8.74 14.57
N PRO A 28 -2.39 -8.52 15.08
CA PRO A 28 -2.06 -7.37 15.92
C PRO A 28 -2.31 -6.02 15.23
N CYS A 29 -2.28 -6.00 13.90
CA CYS A 29 -2.54 -4.79 13.11
C CYS A 29 -3.95 -4.24 13.27
N GLN A 30 -4.91 -5.04 13.75
CA GLN A 30 -6.29 -4.60 13.99
C GLN A 30 -6.45 -3.61 15.15
N LEU A 31 -5.45 -3.46 16.02
CA LEU A 31 -5.47 -2.51 17.13
C LEU A 31 -5.41 -1.05 16.67
N VAL A 32 -4.91 -0.80 15.49
CA VAL A 32 -4.72 0.54 14.92
C VAL A 32 -5.43 0.68 13.59
N SER A 33 -5.69 1.92 13.17
CA SER A 33 -6.24 2.18 11.84
C SER A 33 -5.24 1.81 10.75
N VAL A 34 -5.71 1.61 9.51
CA VAL A 34 -4.84 1.29 8.36
C VAL A 34 -3.75 2.35 8.19
N ALA A 35 -4.09 3.65 8.30
CA ALA A 35 -3.12 4.71 8.17
C ALA A 35 -2.05 4.69 9.28
N ALA A 36 -2.45 4.40 10.52
CA ALA A 36 -1.50 4.27 11.62
C ALA A 36 -0.64 2.99 11.51
N SER A 37 -1.19 1.91 10.96
CA SER A 37 -0.45 0.66 10.76
C SER A 37 0.66 0.75 9.69
N LEU A 38 0.63 1.79 8.87
CA LEU A 38 1.66 2.08 7.87
C LEU A 38 2.84 2.89 8.44
N ILE A 39 2.78 3.33 9.69
CA ILE A 39 3.86 4.09 10.34
C ILE A 39 4.88 3.11 10.90
N PRO A 40 6.13 3.09 10.41
CA PRO A 40 7.16 2.26 10.99
C PRO A 40 7.56 2.78 12.38
N PHE A 41 7.89 1.87 13.30
CA PHE A 41 8.26 2.20 14.68
C PHE A 41 7.21 3.02 15.44
N LEU A 42 5.94 2.76 15.18
CA LEU A 42 4.81 3.47 15.79
C LEU A 42 4.85 3.44 17.34
N GLU A 43 5.34 2.35 17.91
CA GLU A 43 5.46 2.17 19.36
C GLU A 43 6.43 3.14 20.04
N HIS A 44 7.29 3.79 19.28
CA HIS A 44 8.23 4.81 19.76
C HIS A 44 7.71 6.24 19.63
N ASP A 45 6.56 6.43 18.98
CA ASP A 45 5.98 7.74 18.73
C ASP A 45 4.94 8.11 19.79
N ASP A 46 4.88 9.41 20.11
CA ASP A 46 3.78 9.96 20.90
C ASP A 46 2.46 9.87 20.14
N ALA A 47 1.37 9.57 20.85
CA ALA A 47 0.04 9.38 20.26
C ALA A 47 -0.43 10.60 19.46
N ASN A 48 -0.14 11.81 19.93
CA ASN A 48 -0.51 13.04 19.21
C ASN A 48 0.24 13.17 17.88
N ARG A 49 1.54 12.84 17.88
CA ARG A 49 2.35 12.90 16.66
C ARG A 49 2.01 11.78 15.69
N ALA A 50 1.70 10.60 16.16
CA ALA A 50 1.20 9.50 15.34
C ALA A 50 -0.13 9.86 14.67
N LEU A 51 -1.04 10.53 15.39
CA LEU A 51 -2.28 11.04 14.82
C LEU A 51 -2.03 12.05 13.70
N MET A 52 -1.14 13.02 13.93
CA MET A 52 -0.78 14.01 12.90
C MET A 52 -0.16 13.32 11.68
N GLY A 53 0.79 12.41 11.87
CA GLY A 53 1.43 11.66 10.80
C GLY A 53 0.45 10.83 9.98
N SER A 54 -0.46 10.11 10.61
CA SER A 54 -1.48 9.33 9.92
C SER A 54 -2.43 10.20 9.09
N ASN A 55 -2.77 11.39 9.58
CA ASN A 55 -3.56 12.36 8.81
C ASN A 55 -2.77 12.90 7.61
N MET A 56 -1.48 13.18 7.76
CA MET A 56 -0.63 13.68 6.68
C MET A 56 -0.43 12.64 5.56
N GLN A 57 -0.35 11.35 5.86
CA GLN A 57 -0.29 10.30 4.85
C GLN A 57 -1.45 10.37 3.87
N ARG A 58 -2.65 10.73 4.34
CA ARG A 58 -3.86 10.85 3.51
C ARG A 58 -3.89 12.11 2.64
N GLN A 59 -2.98 13.05 2.90
CA GLN A 59 -2.88 14.32 2.17
C GLN A 59 -1.74 14.32 1.14
N GLY A 60 -1.00 13.21 1.03
CA GLY A 60 0.08 13.08 0.07
C GLY A 60 -0.41 13.22 -1.38
N VAL A 61 0.26 14.07 -2.17
CA VAL A 61 -0.05 14.23 -3.60
C VAL A 61 0.51 13.05 -4.37
N PRO A 62 -0.28 12.38 -5.22
CA PRO A 62 0.22 11.31 -6.08
C PRO A 62 1.33 11.78 -6.99
N LEU A 63 2.49 11.12 -6.91
CA LEU A 63 3.64 11.44 -7.73
C LEU A 63 3.58 10.71 -9.08
N VAL A 64 4.20 11.28 -10.10
CA VAL A 64 4.34 10.64 -11.42
C VAL A 64 5.23 9.40 -11.34
N LYS A 65 6.25 9.45 -10.50
CA LYS A 65 7.17 8.34 -10.26
C LYS A 65 7.39 8.16 -8.76
N PRO A 66 6.50 7.46 -8.08
CA PRO A 66 6.67 7.13 -6.67
C PRO A 66 7.77 6.09 -6.49
N GLN A 67 8.23 5.92 -5.26
CA GLN A 67 9.17 4.88 -4.86
C GLN A 67 8.63 4.18 -3.62
N SER A 68 8.77 2.87 -3.56
CA SER A 68 8.44 2.11 -2.36
C SER A 68 9.32 2.53 -1.18
N PRO A 69 8.81 2.55 0.05
CA PRO A 69 9.59 2.93 1.21
C PRO A 69 10.68 1.91 1.50
N LEU A 70 11.87 2.36 1.89
CA LEU A 70 12.97 1.48 2.29
C LEU A 70 12.68 0.77 3.63
N VAL A 71 11.90 1.41 4.48
CA VAL A 71 11.46 0.88 5.78
C VAL A 71 9.94 0.88 5.79
N GLY A 72 9.35 -0.28 5.90
CA GLY A 72 7.91 -0.47 5.89
C GLY A 72 7.44 -1.36 7.04
N THR A 73 6.14 -1.50 7.18
CA THR A 73 5.48 -2.32 8.21
C THR A 73 4.95 -3.65 7.68
N GLY A 74 5.01 -3.87 6.36
CA GLY A 74 4.42 -5.04 5.69
C GLY A 74 2.95 -4.86 5.33
N MET A 75 2.29 -3.78 5.74
CA MET A 75 0.91 -3.47 5.35
C MET A 75 0.81 -2.77 4.00
N GLU A 76 1.92 -2.30 3.45
CA GLU A 76 1.97 -1.54 2.21
C GLU A 76 1.42 -2.34 1.02
N HIS A 77 1.78 -3.61 0.94
CA HIS A 77 1.31 -4.50 -0.13
C HIS A 77 -0.20 -4.73 -0.02
N GLN A 78 -0.70 -5.07 1.16
CA GLN A 78 -2.13 -5.28 1.37
C GLN A 78 -2.94 -4.00 1.13
N ALA A 79 -2.43 -2.86 1.62
CA ALA A 79 -3.08 -1.56 1.40
C ALA A 79 -3.14 -1.19 -0.10
N ALA A 80 -2.10 -1.51 -0.88
CA ALA A 80 -2.09 -1.28 -2.31
C ALA A 80 -3.11 -2.18 -3.04
N LEU A 81 -3.19 -3.46 -2.68
CA LEU A 81 -4.15 -4.40 -3.26
C LEU A 81 -5.60 -3.96 -3.00
N ASP A 82 -5.93 -3.67 -1.74
CA ASP A 82 -7.29 -3.36 -1.30
C ASP A 82 -7.74 -1.95 -1.73
N SER A 83 -6.80 -1.06 -2.06
CA SER A 83 -7.13 0.30 -2.52
C SER A 83 -7.82 0.34 -3.88
N GLY A 84 -7.70 -0.72 -4.68
CA GLY A 84 -8.21 -0.80 -6.03
C GLY A 84 -7.49 0.11 -7.04
N SER A 85 -6.36 0.71 -6.68
CA SER A 85 -5.55 1.51 -7.62
C SER A 85 -4.70 0.65 -8.54
N CYS A 86 -4.27 -0.52 -8.07
CA CYS A 86 -3.59 -1.54 -8.86
C CYS A 86 -4.57 -2.34 -9.72
N VAL A 87 -4.10 -2.83 -10.85
CA VAL A 87 -4.85 -3.77 -11.68
C VAL A 87 -4.44 -5.19 -11.32
N LEU A 88 -5.42 -5.99 -10.93
CA LEU A 88 -5.23 -7.40 -10.54
C LEU A 88 -5.64 -8.34 -11.65
N ALA A 89 -4.94 -9.46 -11.79
CA ALA A 89 -5.30 -10.53 -12.68
C ALA A 89 -6.57 -11.24 -12.18
N LYS A 90 -7.57 -11.39 -13.03
CA LYS A 90 -8.83 -12.10 -12.69
C LYS A 90 -8.65 -13.61 -12.71
N ARG A 91 -7.87 -14.10 -13.66
CA ARG A 91 -7.56 -15.52 -13.87
C ARG A 91 -6.06 -15.73 -14.02
N SER A 92 -5.61 -16.93 -13.75
CA SER A 92 -4.23 -17.32 -14.03
C SER A 92 -4.00 -17.45 -15.53
N GLY A 93 -2.79 -17.18 -15.99
CA GLY A 93 -2.45 -17.31 -17.40
C GLY A 93 -1.10 -16.73 -17.77
N ILE A 94 -0.79 -16.73 -19.04
CA ILE A 94 0.47 -16.24 -19.61
C ILE A 94 0.21 -14.90 -20.31
N VAL A 95 1.10 -13.95 -20.10
CA VAL A 95 1.05 -12.65 -20.77
C VAL A 95 1.46 -12.80 -22.22
N ASP A 96 0.50 -12.63 -23.14
CA ASP A 96 0.75 -12.71 -24.58
C ASP A 96 1.27 -11.40 -25.15
N ASN A 97 0.63 -10.29 -24.82
CA ASN A 97 1.02 -8.99 -25.34
C ASN A 97 0.84 -7.87 -24.32
N ILE A 98 1.73 -6.88 -24.37
CA ILE A 98 1.69 -5.71 -23.48
C ILE A 98 1.93 -4.47 -24.31
N ASP A 99 1.01 -3.53 -24.16
CA ASP A 99 1.13 -2.17 -24.63
C ASP A 99 1.03 -1.19 -23.45
N SER A 100 1.39 0.05 -23.66
CA SER A 100 1.21 1.08 -22.62
C SER A 100 -0.23 1.27 -22.18
N GLY A 101 -1.20 0.93 -23.02
CA GLY A 101 -2.63 1.11 -22.77
C GLY A 101 -3.39 -0.18 -22.47
N ARG A 102 -2.79 -1.35 -22.65
CA ARG A 102 -3.47 -2.63 -22.42
C ARG A 102 -2.51 -3.77 -22.14
N ILE A 103 -2.97 -4.76 -21.40
CA ILE A 103 -2.31 -6.03 -21.16
C ILE A 103 -3.23 -7.14 -21.64
N VAL A 104 -2.71 -8.06 -22.41
CA VAL A 104 -3.44 -9.21 -22.95
C VAL A 104 -2.87 -10.46 -22.30
N ILE A 105 -3.72 -11.20 -21.60
CA ILE A 105 -3.36 -12.45 -20.90
C ILE A 105 -4.11 -13.60 -21.53
N GLN A 106 -3.40 -14.62 -21.94
CA GLN A 106 -3.99 -15.89 -22.32
C GLN A 106 -4.28 -16.68 -21.06
N ALA A 107 -5.55 -16.75 -20.68
CA ALA A 107 -5.97 -17.41 -19.46
C ALA A 107 -5.87 -18.93 -19.59
N ASP A 108 -5.52 -19.57 -18.49
CA ASP A 108 -5.59 -21.03 -18.39
C ASP A 108 -7.05 -21.47 -18.42
N VAL A 109 -7.36 -22.48 -19.22
CA VAL A 109 -8.73 -22.99 -19.34
C VAL A 109 -8.93 -24.08 -18.31
N ASP A 110 -9.74 -23.82 -17.31
CA ASP A 110 -10.28 -24.84 -16.44
C ASP A 110 -11.35 -25.64 -17.19
N LEU A 111 -10.96 -26.81 -17.73
CA LEU A 111 -11.85 -27.72 -18.45
C LEU A 111 -12.87 -28.44 -17.54
N THR A 112 -12.98 -28.05 -16.28
CA THR A 112 -13.78 -28.79 -15.28
C THR A 112 -15.20 -28.26 -15.08
N SER A 113 -15.61 -27.18 -15.71
CA SER A 113 -16.97 -26.65 -15.60
C SER A 113 -17.83 -27.12 -16.79
N GLU A 114 -18.73 -28.05 -16.54
CA GLU A 114 -19.67 -28.62 -17.55
C GLU A 114 -20.71 -27.62 -18.08
N ASP A 115 -20.81 -26.41 -17.49
CA ASP A 115 -21.79 -25.37 -17.86
C ASP A 115 -21.24 -24.22 -18.72
N SER A 116 -20.07 -24.35 -19.30
CA SER A 116 -19.44 -23.24 -19.99
C SER A 116 -19.74 -23.20 -21.48
N VAL A 117 -20.57 -22.28 -21.87
CA VAL A 117 -20.35 -21.50 -23.13
C VAL A 117 -18.85 -21.16 -23.15
N ILE A 118 -18.13 -21.63 -24.17
CA ILE A 118 -16.66 -21.54 -24.30
C ILE A 118 -16.16 -20.21 -23.75
N PRO A 119 -15.51 -20.18 -22.58
CA PRO A 119 -15.00 -18.92 -22.04
C PRO A 119 -13.93 -18.40 -23.00
N ALA A 120 -13.95 -17.12 -23.28
CA ALA A 120 -12.88 -16.52 -24.05
C ALA A 120 -11.56 -16.80 -23.33
N ASN A 121 -10.61 -17.47 -24.00
CA ASN A 121 -9.31 -17.82 -23.42
C ASN A 121 -8.38 -16.62 -23.26
N VAL A 122 -8.89 -15.41 -23.46
CA VAL A 122 -8.10 -14.18 -23.45
C VAL A 122 -8.79 -13.15 -22.58
N ASP A 123 -8.02 -12.63 -21.61
CA ASP A 123 -8.41 -11.50 -20.78
C ASP A 123 -7.66 -10.25 -21.24
N ILE A 124 -8.40 -9.18 -21.51
CA ILE A 124 -7.84 -7.90 -21.92
C ILE A 124 -8.07 -6.88 -20.79
N TYR A 125 -6.97 -6.33 -20.28
CA TYR A 125 -6.96 -5.30 -19.24
C TYR A 125 -6.59 -3.96 -19.86
N HIS A 126 -7.52 -3.02 -19.87
CA HIS A 126 -7.26 -1.65 -20.33
C HIS A 126 -6.70 -0.82 -19.19
N LEU A 127 -5.58 -0.16 -19.44
CA LEU A 127 -4.88 0.69 -18.47
C LEU A 127 -5.33 2.15 -18.63
N ILE A 128 -5.55 2.81 -17.50
CA ILE A 128 -5.85 4.23 -17.46
C ILE A 128 -4.56 5.02 -17.64
N LYS A 129 -4.53 5.87 -18.66
CA LYS A 129 -3.34 6.67 -19.00
C LYS A 129 -3.62 8.14 -18.80
N TYR A 130 -2.81 8.79 -17.94
CA TYR A 130 -2.77 10.24 -17.74
C TYR A 130 -4.15 10.92 -17.61
N ARG A 131 -5.05 10.26 -16.91
CA ARG A 131 -6.37 10.79 -16.65
C ARG A 131 -6.33 11.78 -15.48
N ARG A 132 -7.03 12.90 -15.62
CA ARG A 132 -7.22 13.87 -14.53
C ARG A 132 -8.23 13.33 -13.51
N SER A 133 -7.90 13.37 -12.24
CA SER A 133 -8.83 13.11 -11.15
C SER A 133 -9.68 14.34 -10.82
N ASN A 134 -10.70 14.16 -9.98
CA ASN A 134 -11.52 15.27 -9.50
C ASN A 134 -10.72 16.30 -8.68
N GLN A 135 -9.62 15.88 -8.05
CA GLN A 135 -8.71 16.73 -7.28
C GLN A 135 -7.56 17.28 -8.14
N ASN A 136 -7.66 17.25 -9.45
CA ASN A 136 -6.63 17.70 -10.38
C ASN A 136 -5.29 16.95 -10.30
N THR A 137 -5.29 15.74 -9.79
CA THR A 137 -4.12 14.86 -9.76
C THR A 137 -4.09 13.95 -10.98
N CYS A 138 -2.92 13.42 -11.31
CA CYS A 138 -2.74 12.53 -12.45
C CYS A 138 -2.99 11.07 -12.05
N ILE A 139 -3.91 10.41 -12.74
CA ILE A 139 -4.11 8.97 -12.65
C ILE A 139 -3.43 8.33 -13.86
N ASN A 140 -2.43 7.50 -13.59
CA ASN A 140 -1.70 6.78 -14.63
C ASN A 140 -1.37 5.38 -14.14
N GLN A 141 -1.73 4.37 -14.93
CA GLN A 141 -1.42 2.97 -14.65
C GLN A 141 -0.26 2.51 -15.52
N ARG A 142 0.66 1.76 -14.92
CA ARG A 142 1.87 1.25 -15.59
C ARG A 142 1.94 -0.25 -15.45
N PRO A 143 2.15 -1.01 -16.53
CA PRO A 143 2.35 -2.45 -16.45
C PRO A 143 3.66 -2.76 -15.72
N ILE A 144 3.62 -3.78 -14.85
CA ILE A 144 4.79 -4.31 -14.13
C ILE A 144 5.32 -5.55 -14.84
N VAL A 145 4.41 -6.34 -15.38
CA VAL A 145 4.68 -7.65 -15.98
C VAL A 145 5.31 -7.53 -17.36
N LYS A 146 5.95 -8.60 -17.81
CA LYS A 146 6.57 -8.68 -19.13
C LYS A 146 5.87 -9.74 -19.99
N LYS A 147 6.05 -9.63 -21.31
CA LYS A 147 5.55 -10.65 -22.23
C LYS A 147 6.20 -12.00 -21.94
N GLY A 148 5.36 -13.02 -21.79
CA GLY A 148 5.75 -14.39 -21.49
C GLY A 148 5.76 -14.74 -19.99
N ASP A 149 5.50 -13.76 -19.10
CA ASP A 149 5.39 -14.04 -17.68
C ASP A 149 4.12 -14.85 -17.38
N TYR A 150 4.22 -15.80 -16.48
CA TYR A 150 3.05 -16.51 -15.95
C TYR A 150 2.55 -15.80 -14.70
N ILE A 151 1.26 -15.51 -14.68
CA ILE A 151 0.59 -14.73 -13.63
C ILE A 151 -0.47 -15.58 -12.96
N LYS A 152 -0.58 -15.47 -11.65
CA LYS A 152 -1.64 -16.12 -10.86
C LYS A 152 -2.85 -15.20 -10.72
N ALA A 153 -4.01 -15.80 -10.52
CA ALA A 153 -5.22 -15.04 -10.17
C ALA A 153 -5.00 -14.23 -8.89
N GLY A 154 -5.38 -12.94 -8.91
CA GLY A 154 -5.18 -12.00 -7.80
C GLY A 154 -3.82 -11.32 -7.76
N GLU A 155 -2.89 -11.64 -8.63
CA GLU A 155 -1.57 -11.00 -8.71
C GLU A 155 -1.65 -9.62 -9.36
N VAL A 156 -0.81 -8.69 -8.93
CA VAL A 156 -0.77 -7.33 -9.47
C VAL A 156 -0.08 -7.34 -10.83
N ILE A 157 -0.77 -6.88 -11.86
CA ILE A 157 -0.26 -6.81 -13.22
C ILE A 157 0.12 -5.39 -13.67
N ALA A 158 -0.48 -4.39 -13.04
CA ALA A 158 -0.12 -3.00 -13.29
C ALA A 158 -0.25 -2.15 -12.03
N ASP A 159 0.72 -1.26 -11.83
CA ASP A 159 0.71 -0.26 -10.78
C ASP A 159 -0.26 0.88 -11.11
N GLY A 160 -0.88 1.42 -10.09
CA GLY A 160 -1.71 2.61 -10.18
C GLY A 160 -1.03 3.87 -9.61
N SER A 161 -1.85 4.82 -9.19
CA SER A 161 -1.37 6.00 -8.50
C SER A 161 -0.89 5.64 -7.09
N CYS A 162 0.22 6.22 -6.65
CA CYS A 162 0.82 5.97 -5.34
C CYS A 162 1.21 4.50 -5.08
N THR A 163 1.55 3.76 -6.12
CA THR A 163 2.03 2.38 -5.99
C THR A 163 3.30 2.15 -6.79
N ASP A 164 4.15 1.26 -6.29
CA ASP A 164 5.41 0.85 -6.91
C ASP A 164 5.61 -0.64 -6.67
N ASN A 165 5.64 -1.43 -7.76
CA ASN A 165 5.74 -2.90 -7.72
C ASN A 165 4.69 -3.58 -6.83
N GLY A 166 3.46 -3.07 -6.83
CA GLY A 166 2.37 -3.61 -6.03
C GLY A 166 2.41 -3.23 -4.55
N GLU A 167 3.29 -2.33 -4.16
CA GLU A 167 3.37 -1.78 -2.81
C GLU A 167 2.93 -0.32 -2.78
N LEU A 168 2.41 0.13 -1.64
CA LEU A 168 2.01 1.51 -1.44
C LEU A 168 3.25 2.41 -1.39
N ALA A 169 3.31 3.40 -2.28
CA ALA A 169 4.40 4.35 -2.43
C ALA A 169 3.84 5.78 -2.44
N LEU A 170 3.82 6.43 -1.28
CA LEU A 170 3.24 7.77 -1.11
C LEU A 170 4.19 8.91 -1.47
N GLY A 171 5.47 8.61 -1.72
CA GLY A 171 6.48 9.64 -1.98
C GLY A 171 7.73 9.09 -2.65
N GLN A 172 8.85 9.70 -2.35
CA GLN A 172 10.18 9.29 -2.79
C GLN A 172 11.15 9.20 -1.62
N ASN A 173 12.11 8.30 -1.71
CA ASN A 173 13.18 8.21 -0.74
C ASN A 173 14.18 9.33 -0.97
N VAL A 174 14.45 10.12 0.07
CA VAL A 174 15.36 11.26 0.02
C VAL A 174 16.48 11.11 1.05
N LEU A 175 17.67 11.60 0.71
CA LEU A 175 18.78 11.67 1.66
C LEU A 175 18.57 12.87 2.58
N ILE A 176 18.56 12.62 3.90
CA ILE A 176 18.32 13.62 4.93
C ILE A 176 19.58 13.78 5.79
N ALA A 177 19.93 15.03 6.14
CA ALA A 177 20.94 15.36 7.11
C ALA A 177 20.29 16.03 8.34
N PHE A 178 20.53 15.46 9.52
CA PHE A 178 20.10 16.03 10.80
C PHE A 178 21.21 16.91 11.37
N MET A 179 21.17 18.20 11.04
CA MET A 179 22.18 19.16 11.47
C MET A 179 21.62 20.59 11.44
N PRO A 180 22.13 21.52 12.29
CA PRO A 180 21.83 22.93 12.14
C PRO A 180 22.46 23.47 10.84
N TRP A 181 21.68 24.26 10.10
CA TRP A 181 22.12 24.85 8.84
C TRP A 181 21.96 26.36 8.86
N ARG A 182 22.97 27.08 9.31
CA ARG A 182 23.03 28.57 9.33
C ARG A 182 21.77 29.25 9.92
N GLY A 183 21.04 28.57 10.80
CA GLY A 183 19.80 29.05 11.38
C GLY A 183 18.55 28.95 10.47
N TYR A 184 18.69 28.55 9.22
CA TYR A 184 17.55 28.46 8.29
C TYR A 184 16.60 27.29 8.59
N ASN A 185 17.01 26.34 9.40
CA ASN A 185 16.19 25.22 9.88
C ASN A 185 15.81 25.35 11.35
N PHE A 186 15.65 26.62 11.83
CA PHE A 186 15.23 26.90 13.20
C PHE A 186 13.78 26.43 13.44
N GLU A 187 13.56 25.81 14.60
CA GLU A 187 12.28 25.19 15.00
C GLU A 187 11.80 24.12 14.00
N ASP A 188 10.62 24.29 13.41
CA ASP A 188 10.00 23.32 12.49
C ASP A 188 10.36 23.58 11.01
N SER A 189 11.32 24.48 10.75
CA SER A 189 11.74 24.81 9.40
C SER A 189 12.57 23.67 8.80
N ILE A 190 12.29 23.33 7.55
CA ILE A 190 13.01 22.28 6.80
C ILE A 190 13.63 22.90 5.55
N MET A 191 14.94 22.69 5.37
CA MET A 191 15.63 23.07 4.14
C MET A 191 15.55 21.93 3.13
N VAL A 192 15.14 22.22 1.93
CA VAL A 192 15.09 21.25 0.83
C VAL A 192 15.98 21.70 -0.32
N SER A 193 16.56 20.74 -1.01
CA SER A 193 17.34 21.03 -2.22
C SER A 193 16.42 21.34 -3.41
N GLN A 194 16.92 22.11 -4.37
CA GLN A 194 16.20 22.43 -5.61
C GLN A 194 15.81 21.17 -6.40
N ARG A 195 16.56 20.07 -6.23
CA ARG A 195 16.24 18.80 -6.89
C ARG A 195 14.98 18.13 -6.33
N VAL A 196 14.67 18.37 -5.05
CA VAL A 196 13.48 17.82 -4.41
C VAL A 196 12.24 18.64 -4.75
N LEU A 197 12.43 19.95 -4.98
CA LEU A 197 11.38 20.88 -5.37
C LEU A 197 10.96 20.64 -6.83
#